data_8ac787c15b999557aa114701a295805b
#
_entry.id   8ac787c15b999557aa114701a295805b
#
_cell.length_a   1.000
_cell.length_b   1.000
_cell.length_c   1.000
_cell.angle_alpha   90.00
_cell.angle_beta   90.00
_cell.angle_gamma   90.00
#
_symmetry.space_group_name_H-M   'P 1'
#
loop_
_entity.id
_entity.type
_entity.pdbx_description
1 polymer ?
#
loop_
_entity_poly.entity_id
_entity_poly.type
_entity_poly.pdbx_seq_one_letter_code
_entity_poly.pdbx_strand_id
1 'polypeptide(L)'
;LGDKKNTRTKPNPFIKFENEVIKQLRELDFASSILSRYQYIRFSQSLQRNIAGLLICKKVIHEINGIDGIDDKAKEIVVKEYQQRLDRRKARVEDIAENFPEFYSRFEARLFEKVSLFAADSFIKEAHSNHEVGSKVFTNIKERIADAIDEIPQITEAVPQLKPRDILAMVPLLEALSNEILDQLSSHAMPLTFLQGDQIIGQDEKG
;
A
#
# COMPACT_ATOMS: atom_id res chain seq x y z
N LEU A 1 -5.10 -17.20 -35.76
CA LEU A 1 -5.16 -18.09 -34.60
C LEU A 1 -3.73 -18.18 -34.03
N GLY A 2 -3.37 -17.24 -33.16
CA GLY A 2 -2.07 -17.19 -32.51
C GLY A 2 -2.27 -17.43 -31.01
N ASP A 3 -1.71 -18.56 -30.56
CA ASP A 3 -1.63 -18.96 -29.15
C ASP A 3 -1.05 -17.83 -28.30
N LYS A 4 -1.87 -17.19 -27.49
CA LYS A 4 -1.39 -16.34 -26.39
C LYS A 4 -0.73 -17.25 -25.35
N LYS A 5 0.59 -17.45 -25.49
CA LYS A 5 1.40 -18.02 -24.43
C LYS A 5 1.21 -17.18 -23.18
N ASN A 6 0.50 -17.77 -22.24
CA ASN A 6 0.31 -17.29 -20.88
C ASN A 6 1.70 -17.33 -20.21
N THR A 7 2.47 -16.24 -20.31
CA THR A 7 3.75 -16.08 -19.61
C THR A 7 3.44 -15.93 -18.14
N ARG A 8 3.32 -17.08 -17.45
CA ARG A 8 3.37 -17.12 -15.99
C ARG A 8 4.71 -16.50 -15.59
N THR A 9 4.67 -15.26 -15.13
CA THR A 9 5.80 -14.60 -14.50
C THR A 9 6.27 -15.49 -13.35
N LYS A 10 7.47 -16.05 -13.46
CA LYS A 10 8.07 -16.82 -12.35
C LYS A 10 8.05 -15.96 -11.11
N PRO A 11 7.56 -16.47 -9.97
CA PRO A 11 7.53 -15.69 -8.74
C PRO A 11 8.96 -15.24 -8.40
N ASN A 12 9.08 -13.96 -8.05
CA ASN A 12 10.36 -13.36 -7.70
C ASN A 12 11.02 -14.18 -6.57
N PRO A 13 12.27 -14.65 -6.74
CA PRO A 13 12.95 -15.46 -5.72
C PRO A 13 13.00 -14.77 -4.34
N PHE A 14 13.00 -13.45 -4.31
CA PHE A 14 12.95 -12.67 -3.08
C PHE A 14 11.62 -12.87 -2.32
N ILE A 15 10.49 -12.96 -3.03
CA ILE A 15 9.17 -13.22 -2.43
C ILE A 15 9.12 -14.63 -1.84
N LYS A 16 9.76 -15.62 -2.49
CA LYS A 16 9.83 -16.98 -1.96
C LYS A 16 10.64 -17.03 -0.66
N PHE A 17 11.79 -16.37 -0.63
CA PHE A 17 12.63 -16.29 0.58
C PHE A 17 11.90 -15.58 1.72
N GLU A 18 11.23 -14.47 1.41
CA GLU A 18 10.44 -13.69 2.36
C GLU A 18 9.32 -14.53 2.98
N ASN A 19 8.58 -15.28 2.17
CA ASN A 19 7.51 -16.16 2.65
C ASN A 19 8.04 -17.31 3.54
N GLU A 20 9.22 -17.86 3.21
CA GLU A 20 9.86 -18.90 4.04
C GLU A 20 10.29 -18.36 5.40
N VAL A 21 10.86 -17.15 5.44
CA VAL A 21 11.22 -16.47 6.69
C VAL A 21 9.98 -16.18 7.54
N ILE A 22 8.90 -15.72 6.93
CA ILE A 22 7.62 -15.49 7.62
C ILE A 22 7.07 -16.80 8.19
N LYS A 23 7.17 -17.90 7.44
CA LYS A 23 6.72 -19.23 7.88
C LYS A 23 7.49 -19.69 9.13
N GLN A 24 8.82 -19.57 9.13
CA GLN A 24 9.66 -19.91 10.28
C GLN A 24 9.40 -19.02 11.50
N LEU A 25 9.15 -17.72 11.29
CA LEU A 25 8.81 -16.79 12.37
C LEU A 25 7.44 -17.09 13.01
N ARG A 26 6.51 -17.72 12.28
CA ARG A 26 5.19 -18.09 12.82
C ARG A 26 5.26 -19.11 13.97
N GLU A 27 6.28 -19.94 13.98
CA GLU A 27 6.46 -20.97 15.03
C GLU A 27 6.94 -20.40 16.37
N LEU A 28 7.21 -19.09 16.43
CA LEU A 28 7.74 -18.41 17.60
C LEU A 28 6.68 -17.47 18.21
N ASP A 29 6.23 -17.75 19.41
CA ASP A 29 5.18 -16.99 20.12
C ASP A 29 5.44 -15.47 20.23
N PHE A 30 6.73 -15.06 20.29
CA PHE A 30 7.08 -13.63 20.36
C PHE A 30 7.10 -12.92 19.00
N ALA A 31 7.01 -13.64 17.89
CA ALA A 31 7.11 -13.08 16.55
C ALA A 31 5.82 -12.42 16.06
N SER A 32 4.69 -12.61 16.74
CA SER A 32 3.39 -12.06 16.34
C SER A 32 3.40 -10.54 16.18
N SER A 33 4.02 -9.82 17.12
CA SER A 33 4.14 -8.36 17.06
C SER A 33 5.07 -7.88 15.93
N ILE A 34 6.15 -8.64 15.68
CA ILE A 34 7.11 -8.36 14.60
C ILE A 34 6.45 -8.60 13.26
N LEU A 35 5.70 -9.70 13.11
CA LEU A 35 4.96 -10.03 11.90
C LEU A 35 3.88 -9.00 11.60
N SER A 36 3.11 -8.57 12.61
CA SER A 36 2.10 -7.53 12.46
C SER A 36 2.71 -6.21 11.98
N ARG A 37 3.84 -5.81 12.58
CA ARG A 37 4.57 -4.61 12.17
C ARG A 37 5.11 -4.72 10.73
N TYR A 38 5.65 -5.87 10.38
CA TYR A 38 6.17 -6.14 9.04
C TYR A 38 5.05 -6.10 7.98
N GLN A 39 3.92 -6.76 8.24
CA GLN A 39 2.75 -6.74 7.38
C GLN A 39 2.22 -5.32 7.19
N TYR A 40 2.17 -4.53 8.26
CA TYR A 40 1.78 -3.13 8.19
C TYR A 40 2.70 -2.31 7.27
N ILE A 41 4.01 -2.49 7.39
CA ILE A 41 4.99 -1.81 6.53
C ILE A 41 4.78 -2.22 5.06
N ARG A 42 4.61 -3.52 4.77
CA ARG A 42 4.32 -4.00 3.42
C ARG A 42 3.04 -3.40 2.85
N PHE A 43 2.00 -3.36 3.66
CA PHE A 43 0.70 -2.84 3.29
C PHE A 43 0.78 -1.34 2.95
N SER A 44 1.42 -0.56 3.83
CA SER A 44 1.67 0.87 3.61
C SER A 44 2.49 1.12 2.35
N GLN A 45 3.57 0.36 2.12
CA GLN A 45 4.40 0.49 0.93
C GLN A 45 3.63 0.10 -0.36
N SER A 46 2.77 -0.92 -0.29
CA SER A 46 1.92 -1.29 -1.42
C SER A 46 0.93 -0.18 -1.76
N LEU A 47 0.28 0.40 -0.76
CA LEU A 47 -0.65 1.51 -0.94
C LEU A 47 0.05 2.75 -1.50
N GLN A 48 1.21 3.13 -0.95
CA GLN A 48 2.02 4.24 -1.48
C GLN A 48 2.40 4.03 -2.96
N ARG A 49 2.87 2.82 -3.32
CA ARG A 49 3.22 2.50 -4.71
C ARG A 49 2.02 2.57 -5.66
N ASN A 50 0.83 2.14 -5.20
CA ASN A 50 -0.37 2.22 -6.01
C ASN A 50 -0.83 3.67 -6.18
N ILE A 51 -0.83 4.49 -5.12
CA ILE A 51 -1.19 5.92 -5.20
C ILE A 51 -0.19 6.68 -6.07
N ALA A 52 1.12 6.51 -5.87
CA ALA A 52 2.13 7.12 -6.73
C ALA A 52 1.96 6.71 -8.20
N GLY A 53 1.68 5.42 -8.44
CA GLY A 53 1.41 4.93 -9.79
C GLY A 53 0.13 5.49 -10.42
N LEU A 54 -0.92 5.78 -9.64
CA LEU A 54 -2.10 6.49 -10.12
C LEU A 54 -1.75 7.90 -10.61
N LEU A 55 -0.97 8.63 -9.81
CA LEU A 55 -0.54 10.00 -10.15
C LEU A 55 0.32 10.00 -11.41
N ILE A 56 1.28 9.06 -11.51
CA ILE A 56 2.14 8.90 -12.69
C ILE A 56 1.30 8.59 -13.93
N CYS A 57 0.36 7.62 -13.85
CA CYS A 57 -0.47 7.26 -14.98
C CYS A 57 -1.33 8.46 -15.45
N LYS A 58 -1.95 9.20 -14.52
CA LYS A 58 -2.71 10.43 -14.85
C LYS A 58 -1.84 11.47 -15.54
N LYS A 59 -0.63 11.71 -15.00
CA LYS A 59 0.30 12.67 -15.58
C LYS A 59 0.74 12.26 -16.98
N VAL A 60 1.12 10.99 -17.18
CA VAL A 60 1.53 10.47 -18.51
C VAL A 60 0.40 10.62 -19.54
N ILE A 61 -0.83 10.27 -19.18
CA ILE A 61 -1.99 10.41 -20.08
C ILE A 61 -2.18 11.89 -20.46
N HIS A 62 -2.07 12.79 -19.46
CA HIS A 62 -2.20 14.24 -19.72
C HIS A 62 -1.12 14.75 -20.66
N GLU A 63 0.14 14.42 -20.40
CA GLU A 63 1.29 14.86 -21.22
C GLU A 63 1.19 14.32 -22.65
N ILE A 64 0.88 13.02 -22.83
CA ILE A 64 0.76 12.42 -24.17
C ILE A 64 -0.35 13.10 -24.98
N ASN A 65 -1.47 13.43 -24.37
CA ASN A 65 -2.57 14.13 -25.05
C ASN A 65 -2.18 15.55 -25.47
N GLY A 66 -1.26 16.20 -24.75
CA GLY A 66 -0.77 17.54 -25.04
C GLY A 66 0.39 17.60 -26.06
N ILE A 67 0.96 16.48 -26.50
CA ILE A 67 2.07 16.48 -27.46
C ILE A 67 1.51 16.60 -28.88
N ASP A 68 1.93 17.62 -29.62
CA ASP A 68 1.62 17.79 -31.03
C ASP A 68 2.59 17.01 -31.94
N GLY A 69 2.12 16.63 -33.14
CA GLY A 69 2.98 16.01 -34.16
C GLY A 69 3.25 14.50 -34.00
N ILE A 70 2.61 13.84 -33.04
CA ILE A 70 2.65 12.36 -32.91
C ILE A 70 1.42 11.76 -33.60
N ASP A 71 1.63 10.61 -34.25
CA ASP A 71 0.54 9.83 -34.87
C ASP A 71 -0.56 9.48 -33.84
N ASP A 72 -1.80 9.78 -34.19
CA ASP A 72 -2.95 9.59 -33.30
C ASP A 72 -3.15 8.14 -32.89
N LYS A 73 -2.85 7.18 -33.78
CA LYS A 73 -2.90 5.74 -33.44
C LYS A 73 -1.87 5.35 -32.39
N ALA A 74 -0.66 5.91 -32.50
CA ALA A 74 0.37 5.69 -31.49
C ALA A 74 -0.03 6.28 -30.13
N LYS A 75 -0.59 7.50 -30.11
CA LYS A 75 -1.15 8.11 -28.89
C LYS A 75 -2.22 7.23 -28.27
N GLU A 76 -3.19 6.76 -29.07
CA GLU A 76 -4.30 5.94 -28.59
C GLU A 76 -3.82 4.64 -27.94
N ILE A 77 -2.84 3.95 -28.55
CA ILE A 77 -2.27 2.71 -27.98
C ILE A 77 -1.67 2.96 -26.60
N VAL A 78 -0.86 4.02 -26.45
CA VAL A 78 -0.17 4.32 -25.20
C VAL A 78 -1.17 4.80 -24.15
N VAL A 79 -2.10 5.69 -24.48
CA VAL A 79 -3.14 6.17 -23.57
C VAL A 79 -3.97 4.99 -23.06
N LYS A 80 -4.39 4.07 -23.94
CA LYS A 80 -5.15 2.88 -23.55
C LYS A 80 -4.38 1.98 -22.57
N GLU A 81 -3.07 1.78 -22.79
CA GLU A 81 -2.24 1.00 -21.88
C GLU A 81 -2.15 1.67 -20.50
N TYR A 82 -1.90 2.98 -20.45
CA TYR A 82 -1.82 3.71 -19.19
C TYR A 82 -3.17 3.82 -18.48
N GLN A 83 -4.28 3.91 -19.24
CA GLN A 83 -5.62 3.85 -18.67
C GLN A 83 -5.88 2.50 -17.99
N GLN A 84 -5.53 1.39 -18.63
CA GLN A 84 -5.66 0.06 -18.02
C GLN A 84 -4.80 -0.11 -16.76
N ARG A 85 -3.61 0.51 -16.73
CA ARG A 85 -2.75 0.51 -15.54
C ARG A 85 -3.36 1.36 -14.42
N LEU A 86 -3.94 2.49 -14.76
CA LEU A 86 -4.63 3.39 -13.84
C LEU A 86 -5.83 2.69 -13.21
N ASP A 87 -6.67 2.05 -14.00
CA ASP A 87 -7.87 1.36 -13.52
C ASP A 87 -7.51 0.20 -12.57
N ARG A 88 -6.49 -0.60 -12.91
CA ARG A 88 -6.00 -1.66 -12.02
C ARG A 88 -5.45 -1.15 -10.68
N ARG A 89 -4.75 -0.01 -10.70
CA ARG A 89 -4.23 0.59 -9.46
C ARG A 89 -5.33 1.20 -8.62
N LYS A 90 -6.31 1.83 -9.29
CA LYS A 90 -7.49 2.40 -8.64
C LYS A 90 -8.27 1.31 -7.91
N ALA A 91 -8.58 0.21 -8.58
CA ALA A 91 -9.27 -0.92 -7.98
C ALA A 91 -8.55 -1.48 -6.74
N ARG A 92 -7.20 -1.53 -6.74
CA ARG A 92 -6.42 -1.97 -5.56
C ARG A 92 -6.48 -0.99 -4.40
N VAL A 93 -6.51 0.32 -4.66
CA VAL A 93 -6.64 1.33 -3.60
C VAL A 93 -8.05 1.27 -3.02
N GLU A 94 -9.07 1.13 -3.87
CA GLU A 94 -10.46 0.99 -3.46
C GLU A 94 -10.68 -0.28 -2.63
N ASP A 95 -10.12 -1.42 -3.05
CA ASP A 95 -10.17 -2.68 -2.30
C ASP A 95 -9.57 -2.52 -0.88
N ILE A 96 -8.45 -1.82 -0.75
CA ILE A 96 -7.85 -1.52 0.55
C ILE A 96 -8.75 -0.59 1.39
N ALA A 97 -9.33 0.44 0.77
CA ALA A 97 -10.20 1.38 1.45
C ALA A 97 -11.49 0.73 1.97
N GLU A 98 -12.05 -0.19 1.21
CA GLU A 98 -13.28 -0.93 1.56
C GLU A 98 -13.03 -1.98 2.65
N ASN A 99 -11.94 -2.76 2.51
CA ASN A 99 -11.66 -3.85 3.45
C ASN A 99 -10.94 -3.39 4.72
N PHE A 100 -10.23 -2.26 4.70
CA PHE A 100 -9.45 -1.73 5.82
C PHE A 100 -9.67 -0.21 6.02
N PRO A 101 -10.92 0.25 6.25
CA PRO A 101 -11.26 1.68 6.24
C PRO A 101 -10.50 2.50 7.29
N GLU A 102 -10.31 1.98 8.50
CA GLU A 102 -9.55 2.70 9.54
C GLU A 102 -8.07 2.84 9.18
N PHE A 103 -7.46 1.79 8.64
CA PHE A 103 -6.08 1.84 8.16
C PHE A 103 -5.95 2.86 7.03
N TYR A 104 -6.86 2.80 6.04
CA TYR A 104 -6.85 3.70 4.89
C TYR A 104 -7.00 5.16 5.32
N SER A 105 -7.96 5.48 6.19
CA SER A 105 -8.20 6.83 6.70
C SER A 105 -6.97 7.40 7.43
N ARG A 106 -6.35 6.62 8.31
CA ARG A 106 -5.11 7.04 9.01
C ARG A 106 -3.94 7.22 8.05
N PHE A 107 -3.81 6.32 7.08
CA PHE A 107 -2.77 6.41 6.05
C PHE A 107 -2.97 7.66 5.19
N GLU A 108 -4.20 7.92 4.74
CA GLU A 108 -4.57 9.07 3.92
C GLU A 108 -4.27 10.39 4.66
N ALA A 109 -4.69 10.52 5.92
CA ALA A 109 -4.40 11.70 6.74
C ALA A 109 -2.90 12.00 6.80
N ARG A 110 -2.07 11.00 7.06
CA ARG A 110 -0.60 11.16 7.09
C ARG A 110 0.00 11.46 5.72
N LEU A 111 -0.54 10.88 4.67
CA LEU A 111 -0.10 11.20 3.31
C LEU A 111 -0.38 12.66 2.98
N PHE A 112 -1.56 13.16 3.32
CA PHE A 112 -1.92 14.56 3.12
C PHE A 112 -1.04 15.50 3.96
N GLU A 113 -0.75 15.15 5.20
CA GLU A 113 0.16 15.92 6.05
C GLU A 113 1.55 16.04 5.42
N LYS A 114 2.14 14.93 4.98
CA LYS A 114 3.42 14.93 4.26
C LYS A 114 3.39 15.74 2.97
N VAL A 115 2.37 15.55 2.15
CA VAL A 115 2.23 16.28 0.88
C VAL A 115 2.10 17.77 1.14
N SER A 116 1.35 18.19 2.17
CA SER A 116 1.20 19.59 2.55
C SER A 116 2.53 20.21 3.00
N LEU A 117 3.33 19.49 3.79
CA LEU A 117 4.66 19.95 4.22
C LEU A 117 5.64 20.05 3.05
N PHE A 118 5.64 19.08 2.13
CA PHE A 118 6.45 19.16 0.91
C PHE A 118 6.02 20.31 -0.01
N ALA A 119 4.72 20.57 -0.13
CA ALA A 119 4.22 21.72 -0.88
C ALA A 119 4.66 23.03 -0.24
N ALA A 120 4.61 23.14 1.10
CA ALA A 120 5.09 24.30 1.84
C ALA A 120 6.60 24.51 1.66
N ASP A 121 7.40 23.42 1.71
CA ASP A 121 8.86 23.48 1.45
C ASP A 121 9.17 23.96 0.02
N SER A 122 8.40 23.49 -0.96
CA SER A 122 8.56 23.91 -2.35
C SER A 122 8.20 25.37 -2.54
N PHE A 123 7.08 25.81 -1.94
CA PHE A 123 6.62 27.19 -2.00
C PHE A 123 7.62 28.15 -1.37
N ILE A 124 8.15 27.84 -0.17
CA ILE A 124 9.10 28.74 0.50
C ILE A 124 10.44 28.82 -0.25
N LYS A 125 10.86 27.74 -0.93
CA LYS A 125 12.05 27.75 -1.80
C LYS A 125 11.85 28.69 -3.00
N GLU A 126 10.69 28.62 -3.62
CA GLU A 126 10.32 29.46 -4.76
C GLU A 126 10.25 30.93 -4.33
N ALA A 127 9.53 31.26 -3.25
CA ALA A 127 9.42 32.61 -2.71
C ALA A 127 10.81 33.20 -2.33
N HIS A 128 11.72 32.36 -1.80
CA HIS A 128 13.09 32.80 -1.52
C HIS A 128 13.89 33.05 -2.80
N SER A 129 13.76 32.20 -3.81
CA SER A 129 14.43 32.38 -5.11
C SER A 129 13.97 33.64 -5.84
N ASN A 130 12.71 33.99 -5.67
CA ASN A 130 12.09 35.22 -6.23
C ASN A 130 12.37 36.48 -5.38
N HIS A 131 13.17 36.37 -4.31
CA HIS A 131 13.47 37.47 -3.38
C HIS A 131 12.26 38.04 -2.61
N GLU A 132 11.16 37.28 -2.56
CA GLU A 132 9.96 37.66 -1.81
C GLU A 132 10.13 37.43 -0.29
N VAL A 133 11.01 36.50 0.08
CA VAL A 133 11.31 36.14 1.47
C VAL A 133 12.79 36.25 1.76
N GLY A 134 13.14 36.98 2.81
CA GLY A 134 14.53 37.16 3.26
C GLY A 134 15.11 35.87 3.88
N SER A 135 16.46 35.70 3.79
CA SER A 135 17.17 34.48 4.19
C SER A 135 16.91 34.05 5.63
N LYS A 136 16.74 34.98 6.59
CA LYS A 136 16.47 34.63 7.99
C LYS A 136 15.09 33.99 8.14
N VAL A 137 14.06 34.50 7.46
CA VAL A 137 12.69 33.97 7.49
C VAL A 137 12.67 32.63 6.78
N PHE A 138 13.32 32.52 5.63
CA PHE A 138 13.47 31.28 4.89
C PHE A 138 14.06 30.16 5.75
N THR A 139 15.20 30.41 6.42
CA THR A 139 15.85 29.41 7.29
C THR A 139 14.93 28.97 8.42
N ASN A 140 14.29 29.91 9.12
CA ASN A 140 13.38 29.59 10.24
C ASN A 140 12.19 28.74 9.78
N ILE A 141 11.57 29.09 8.64
CA ILE A 141 10.44 28.30 8.12
C ILE A 141 10.90 26.90 7.68
N LYS A 142 12.07 26.79 7.04
CA LYS A 142 12.63 25.50 6.65
C LYS A 142 12.91 24.57 7.83
N GLU A 143 13.47 25.09 8.90
CA GLU A 143 13.71 24.34 10.14
C GLU A 143 12.37 23.83 10.71
N ARG A 144 11.36 24.68 10.82
CA ARG A 144 10.05 24.28 11.29
C ARG A 144 9.37 23.23 10.42
N ILE A 145 9.54 23.30 9.09
CA ILE A 145 9.01 22.28 8.19
C ILE A 145 9.75 20.94 8.38
N ALA A 146 11.08 20.99 8.55
CA ALA A 146 11.89 19.80 8.80
C ALA A 146 11.48 19.12 10.12
N ASP A 147 11.35 19.90 11.20
CA ASP A 147 10.89 19.41 12.50
C ASP A 147 9.50 18.77 12.39
N ALA A 148 8.56 19.44 11.70
CA ALA A 148 7.21 18.91 11.49
C ALA A 148 7.20 17.61 10.67
N ILE A 149 8.11 17.44 9.69
CA ILE A 149 8.26 16.18 8.93
C ILE A 149 8.78 15.06 9.84
N ASP A 150 9.73 15.37 10.71
CA ASP A 150 10.34 14.39 11.64
C ASP A 150 9.34 14.00 12.77
N GLU A 151 8.46 14.92 13.16
CA GLU A 151 7.40 14.68 14.14
C GLU A 151 6.25 13.82 13.60
N ILE A 152 6.11 13.63 12.27
CA ILE A 152 5.09 12.75 11.72
C ILE A 152 5.35 11.32 12.23
N PRO A 153 4.46 10.75 13.06
CA PRO A 153 4.69 9.47 13.68
C PRO A 153 4.95 8.41 12.61
N GLN A 154 6.07 7.72 12.73
CA GLN A 154 6.25 6.52 11.93
C GLN A 154 5.15 5.54 12.34
N ILE A 155 4.44 5.01 11.34
CA ILE A 155 3.35 4.09 11.60
C ILE A 155 3.95 2.82 12.23
N THR A 156 3.87 2.74 13.55
CA THR A 156 4.28 1.57 14.34
C THR A 156 3.08 0.77 14.82
N GLU A 157 1.87 1.32 14.63
CA GLU A 157 0.64 0.65 15.04
C GLU A 157 0.35 -0.52 14.10
N ALA A 158 0.04 -1.65 14.70
CA ALA A 158 -0.44 -2.81 13.97
C ALA A 158 -1.65 -2.43 13.09
N VAL A 159 -1.77 -3.03 11.91
CA VAL A 159 -3.04 -3.06 11.18
C VAL A 159 -4.10 -3.45 12.20
N PRO A 160 -5.25 -2.75 12.29
CA PRO A 160 -6.32 -3.16 13.18
C PRO A 160 -6.58 -4.63 12.92
N GLN A 161 -6.12 -5.48 13.81
CA GLN A 161 -6.37 -6.89 13.67
C GLN A 161 -7.86 -7.04 13.96
N LEU A 162 -8.65 -7.35 12.94
CA LEU A 162 -9.94 -7.96 13.17
C LEU A 162 -9.70 -9.06 14.17
N LYS A 163 -10.37 -9.01 15.32
CA LYS A 163 -10.16 -10.05 16.36
C LYS A 163 -10.36 -11.39 15.67
N PRO A 164 -9.44 -12.35 15.84
CA PRO A 164 -9.55 -13.65 15.17
C PRO A 164 -10.94 -14.28 15.32
N ARG A 165 -11.58 -14.05 16.45
CA ARG A 165 -12.96 -14.47 16.73
C ARG A 165 -13.97 -13.89 15.75
N ASP A 166 -13.88 -12.59 15.46
CA ASP A 166 -14.83 -11.91 14.56
C ASP A 166 -14.68 -12.40 13.12
N ILE A 167 -13.43 -12.69 12.70
CA ILE A 167 -13.15 -13.29 11.39
C ILE A 167 -13.73 -14.72 11.33
N LEU A 168 -13.49 -15.53 12.35
CA LEU A 168 -13.99 -16.90 12.40
C LEU A 168 -15.53 -16.95 12.40
N ALA A 169 -16.17 -16.00 13.09
CA ALA A 169 -17.64 -15.90 13.11
C ALA A 169 -18.24 -15.52 11.74
N MET A 170 -17.47 -14.92 10.84
CA MET A 170 -17.90 -14.60 9.46
C MET A 170 -17.78 -15.79 8.50
N VAL A 171 -17.15 -16.88 8.90
CA VAL A 171 -16.97 -18.06 8.04
C VAL A 171 -18.23 -18.94 8.10
N PRO A 172 -18.98 -19.11 6.99
CA PRO A 172 -20.25 -19.84 7.00
C PRO A 172 -20.12 -21.28 7.53
N LEU A 173 -18.98 -21.93 7.29
CA LEU A 173 -18.70 -23.29 7.78
C LEU A 173 -18.62 -23.36 9.32
N LEU A 174 -18.29 -22.26 9.97
CA LEU A 174 -18.10 -22.17 11.42
C LEU A 174 -19.32 -21.58 12.16
N GLU A 175 -20.35 -21.15 11.42
CA GLU A 175 -21.56 -20.51 11.95
C GLU A 175 -22.33 -21.42 12.95
N ALA A 176 -22.22 -22.73 12.76
CA ALA A 176 -22.86 -23.71 13.65
C ALA A 176 -22.08 -24.01 14.96
N LEU A 177 -20.90 -23.44 15.14
CA LEU A 177 -20.07 -23.68 16.32
C LEU A 177 -20.54 -22.83 17.51
N SER A 178 -20.40 -23.41 18.72
CA SER A 178 -20.67 -22.64 19.94
C SER A 178 -19.62 -21.54 20.15
N ASN A 179 -20.01 -20.48 20.89
CA ASN A 179 -19.10 -19.39 21.23
C ASN A 179 -17.82 -19.86 21.93
N GLU A 180 -17.92 -20.90 22.78
CA GLU A 180 -16.78 -21.48 23.50
C GLU A 180 -15.78 -22.12 22.53
N ILE A 181 -16.25 -22.82 21.51
CA ILE A 181 -15.39 -23.43 20.48
C ILE A 181 -14.76 -22.32 19.61
N LEU A 182 -15.52 -21.30 19.26
CA LEU A 182 -14.99 -20.15 18.52
C LEU A 182 -13.91 -19.39 19.33
N ASP A 183 -14.09 -19.26 20.64
CA ASP A 183 -13.09 -18.65 21.53
C ASP A 183 -11.82 -19.51 21.63
N GLN A 184 -11.96 -20.84 21.72
CA GLN A 184 -10.82 -21.76 21.68
C GLN A 184 -10.08 -21.71 20.34
N LEU A 185 -10.79 -21.74 19.21
CA LEU A 185 -10.19 -21.60 17.88
C LEU A 185 -9.50 -20.25 17.73
N SER A 186 -10.12 -19.17 18.19
CA SER A 186 -9.56 -17.82 18.09
C SER A 186 -8.27 -17.64 18.91
N SER A 187 -8.12 -18.37 20.03
CA SER A 187 -6.93 -18.33 20.85
C SER A 187 -5.69 -18.94 20.15
N HIS A 188 -5.91 -19.82 19.17
CA HIS A 188 -4.86 -20.44 18.36
C HIS A 188 -4.76 -19.85 16.95
N ALA A 189 -5.72 -19.00 16.56
CA ALA A 189 -5.74 -18.39 15.23
C ALA A 189 -4.87 -17.13 15.17
N MET A 190 -3.98 -17.08 14.21
CA MET A 190 -3.18 -15.90 13.94
C MET A 190 -3.66 -15.22 12.64
N PRO A 191 -4.19 -13.99 12.71
CA PRO A 191 -4.64 -13.29 11.51
C PRO A 191 -3.45 -12.95 10.62
N LEU A 192 -3.58 -13.25 9.34
CA LEU A 192 -2.59 -12.94 8.32
C LEU A 192 -3.23 -12.07 7.24
N THR A 193 -2.50 -11.06 6.82
CA THR A 193 -2.91 -10.20 5.70
C THR A 193 -2.11 -10.56 4.47
N PHE A 194 -2.80 -10.92 3.40
CA PHE A 194 -2.22 -11.19 2.10
C PHE A 194 -2.51 -10.03 1.15
N LEU A 195 -1.53 -9.67 0.34
CA LEU A 195 -1.72 -8.71 -0.74
C LEU A 195 -2.03 -9.46 -2.04
N GLN A 196 -2.68 -8.78 -2.99
CA GLN A 196 -2.98 -9.38 -4.30
C GLN A 196 -1.70 -9.87 -4.98
N GLY A 197 -1.63 -11.18 -5.23
CA GLY A 197 -0.48 -11.88 -5.82
C GLY A 197 0.38 -12.61 -4.79
N ASP A 198 0.08 -12.51 -3.50
CA ASP A 198 0.71 -13.35 -2.49
C ASP A 198 0.16 -14.79 -2.59
N GLN A 199 1.03 -15.76 -2.40
CA GLN A 199 0.64 -17.15 -2.34
C GLN A 199 0.12 -17.46 -0.92
N ILE A 200 -1.15 -17.85 -0.82
CA ILE A 200 -1.79 -18.17 0.47
C ILE A 200 -1.42 -19.59 0.91
N ILE A 201 -1.52 -20.54 -0.01
CA ILE A 201 -1.19 -21.96 0.21
C ILE A 201 -0.44 -22.45 -1.03
N GLY A 202 0.66 -23.17 -0.84
CA GLY A 202 1.36 -23.86 -1.90
C GLY A 202 0.74 -25.23 -2.21
N GLN A 203 0.85 -25.70 -3.44
CA GLN A 203 0.49 -27.08 -3.77
C GLN A 203 1.37 -28.02 -2.94
N ASP A 204 0.77 -29.05 -2.31
CA ASP A 204 1.42 -30.01 -1.42
C ASP A 204 1.92 -29.46 -0.07
N GLU A 205 1.59 -28.23 0.31
CA GLU A 205 1.80 -27.71 1.66
C GLU A 205 0.69 -28.20 2.60
N LYS A 206 1.09 -28.70 3.76
CA LYS A 206 0.15 -28.96 4.87
C LYS A 206 -0.23 -27.62 5.49
N GLY A 207 -1.53 -27.29 5.50
CA GLY A 207 -2.07 -26.12 6.16
C GLY A 207 -1.93 -26.17 7.68
#